data_4df451e51dbacbe62abe02b75b9fce0d
#
_entry.id   4df451e51dbacbe62abe02b75b9fce0d
#
_cell.length_a   1.000
_cell.length_b   1.000
_cell.length_c   1.000
_cell.angle_alpha   90.00
_cell.angle_beta   90.00
_cell.angle_gamma   90.00
#
_symmetry.space_group_name_H-M   'P 1'
#
loop_
_entity.id
_entity.type
_entity.pdbx_description
1 polymer ?
#
loop_
_entity_poly.entity_id
_entity_poly.type
_entity_poly.pdbx_seq_one_letter_code
_entity_poly.pdbx_strand_id
1 'polypeptide(L)'
;MVTQVDCDAIAAAIDEAELTELALTLGNIPSRSGEEKAAGEFVHDWMAREGFSPRKVGATPERFNVIGTYGGLGVGKNLLFTAHLDTESPTRDPNLDVHKYSPASLADPEWERCWLEDGQLRGYPIANDRGPMSCFLIAAKALKKAGYGLAGKMYLTACPGEIGPEPIEEHSGIAFLGKDIGAHYLFHHGGVAPDYAIAAEGCDFGWTSVGCGYAVFRLRLWGEGTFTPLLRHPDAAGDHPNPIYRVGKLTDAIHAWTRQWEAASRFESTGGIAEPKVQLCAIRGGVPFQFGDGTEVVSLYLEVGLNPRQKVADVQHALEAMARAAGVGRFEVEPVVVRHGFEADAGEVAPLVGAVDAATRLGLGHAAERANPVYSSMWRDHNVFNMHRVPAITTGPRRWRPRPKDLADSALIYALTALEICGRAELGEAAKGSSVYPDNPFGA
;
A
#
# COMPACT_ATOMS: atom_id res chain seq x y z
N MET A 1 -19.88 11.03 -21.29
CA MET A 1 -19.24 12.06 -20.42
C MET A 1 -20.21 12.40 -19.29
N VAL A 2 -19.69 12.40 -18.06
CA VAL A 2 -20.43 12.88 -16.89
C VAL A 2 -20.75 14.37 -16.99
N THR A 3 -21.84 14.80 -16.39
CA THR A 3 -22.38 16.17 -16.48
C THR A 3 -22.57 16.78 -15.08
N GLN A 4 -22.86 18.08 -15.02
CA GLN A 4 -23.16 18.75 -13.74
C GLN A 4 -24.43 18.16 -13.09
N VAL A 5 -25.42 17.73 -13.88
CA VAL A 5 -26.62 17.08 -13.37
C VAL A 5 -26.29 15.76 -12.65
N ASP A 6 -25.33 15.01 -13.18
CA ASP A 6 -24.87 13.78 -12.54
C ASP A 6 -24.11 14.08 -11.23
N CYS A 7 -23.26 15.09 -11.28
CA CYS A 7 -22.53 15.54 -10.11
C CYS A 7 -23.48 15.92 -8.98
N ASP A 8 -24.49 16.76 -9.26
CA ASP A 8 -25.45 17.22 -8.28
C ASP A 8 -26.29 16.07 -7.71
N ALA A 9 -26.75 15.14 -8.58
CA ALA A 9 -27.55 14.00 -8.17
C ALA A 9 -26.75 13.02 -7.29
N ILE A 10 -25.50 12.75 -7.64
CA ILE A 10 -24.63 11.83 -6.87
C ILE A 10 -24.21 12.51 -5.56
N ALA A 11 -23.84 13.79 -5.59
CA ALA A 11 -23.52 14.55 -4.38
C ALA A 11 -24.66 14.56 -3.37
N ALA A 12 -25.90 14.76 -3.82
CA ALA A 12 -27.09 14.69 -2.97
C ALA A 12 -27.37 13.27 -2.41
N ALA A 13 -26.84 12.22 -3.04
CA ALA A 13 -26.99 10.85 -2.59
C ALA A 13 -25.91 10.42 -1.57
N ILE A 14 -24.76 11.12 -1.49
CA ILE A 14 -23.71 10.91 -0.52
C ILE A 14 -24.16 11.46 0.84
N ASP A 15 -24.16 10.59 1.84
CA ASP A 15 -24.38 10.97 3.24
C ASP A 15 -23.03 11.09 3.95
N GLU A 16 -22.61 12.32 4.23
CA GLU A 16 -21.32 12.62 4.88
C GLU A 16 -21.25 12.03 6.29
N ALA A 17 -22.38 11.98 7.02
CA ALA A 17 -22.41 11.42 8.37
C ALA A 17 -22.23 9.90 8.32
N GLU A 18 -22.91 9.19 7.40
CA GLU A 18 -22.75 7.76 7.19
C GLU A 18 -21.33 7.41 6.75
N LEU A 19 -20.75 8.19 5.82
CA LEU A 19 -19.36 8.00 5.37
C LEU A 19 -18.37 8.15 6.52
N THR A 20 -18.56 9.17 7.35
CA THR A 20 -17.73 9.44 8.52
C THR A 20 -17.83 8.30 9.53
N GLU A 21 -19.04 7.84 9.82
CA GLU A 21 -19.30 6.72 10.73
C GLU A 21 -18.67 5.42 10.19
N LEU A 22 -18.81 5.13 8.90
CA LEU A 22 -18.18 3.97 8.26
C LEU A 22 -16.66 4.01 8.40
N ALA A 23 -16.04 5.14 8.09
CA ALA A 23 -14.60 5.33 8.19
C ALA A 23 -14.09 5.16 9.62
N LEU A 24 -14.78 5.75 10.62
CA LEU A 24 -14.42 5.62 12.02
C LEU A 24 -14.64 4.19 12.54
N THR A 25 -15.75 3.56 12.19
CA THR A 25 -16.04 2.18 12.61
C THR A 25 -14.99 1.23 12.07
N LEU A 26 -14.72 1.30 10.76
CA LEU A 26 -13.70 0.46 10.12
C LEU A 26 -12.29 0.77 10.63
N GLY A 27 -11.98 2.04 10.87
CA GLY A 27 -10.70 2.50 11.42
C GLY A 27 -10.44 2.02 12.85
N ASN A 28 -11.49 1.79 13.63
CA ASN A 28 -11.39 1.28 15.01
C ASN A 28 -11.38 -0.26 15.10
N ILE A 29 -11.46 -0.99 13.99
CA ILE A 29 -11.25 -2.44 13.99
C ILE A 29 -9.74 -2.69 13.92
N PRO A 30 -9.12 -3.27 14.96
CA PRO A 30 -7.71 -3.62 14.94
C PRO A 30 -7.40 -4.56 13.78
N SER A 31 -6.42 -4.19 12.96
CA SER A 31 -6.13 -4.91 11.72
C SER A 31 -4.69 -4.69 11.28
N ARG A 32 -3.75 -5.07 12.14
CA ARG A 32 -2.33 -5.07 11.76
C ARG A 32 -2.08 -6.09 10.66
N SER A 33 -1.00 -5.91 9.94
CA SER A 33 -0.54 -6.89 8.96
C SER A 33 -0.44 -8.28 9.62
N GLY A 34 -1.18 -9.24 9.07
CA GLY A 34 -1.35 -10.58 9.63
C GLY A 34 -2.63 -10.79 10.44
N GLU A 35 -3.34 -9.74 10.83
CA GLU A 35 -4.55 -9.79 11.66
C GLU A 35 -5.77 -9.13 10.98
N GLU A 36 -5.84 -9.19 9.65
CA GLU A 36 -6.81 -8.44 8.84
C GLU A 36 -8.24 -9.01 8.85
N LYS A 37 -8.45 -10.21 9.42
CA LYS A 37 -9.70 -10.97 9.33
C LYS A 37 -10.92 -10.16 9.76
N ALA A 38 -10.89 -9.55 10.93
CA ALA A 38 -12.05 -8.83 11.48
C ALA A 38 -12.47 -7.64 10.60
N ALA A 39 -11.50 -6.88 10.08
CA ALA A 39 -11.76 -5.80 9.15
C ALA A 39 -12.31 -6.31 7.81
N GLY A 40 -11.74 -7.42 7.30
CA GLY A 40 -12.24 -8.06 6.08
C GLY A 40 -13.67 -8.59 6.22
N GLU A 41 -14.02 -9.19 7.37
CA GLU A 41 -15.40 -9.64 7.65
C GLU A 41 -16.36 -8.47 7.73
N PHE A 42 -15.97 -7.40 8.40
CA PHE A 42 -16.79 -6.18 8.48
C PHE A 42 -17.10 -5.61 7.07
N VAL A 43 -16.08 -5.49 6.22
CA VAL A 43 -16.24 -4.98 4.84
C VAL A 43 -17.12 -5.92 4.02
N HIS A 44 -16.91 -7.24 4.12
CA HIS A 44 -17.76 -8.23 3.48
C HIS A 44 -19.22 -8.08 3.89
N ASP A 45 -19.51 -8.01 5.19
CA ASP A 45 -20.88 -7.95 5.69
C ASP A 45 -21.54 -6.60 5.38
N TRP A 46 -20.77 -5.52 5.37
CA TRP A 46 -21.25 -4.21 4.91
C TRP A 46 -21.66 -4.27 3.43
N MET A 47 -20.79 -4.81 2.56
CA MET A 47 -21.10 -4.98 1.15
C MET A 47 -22.32 -5.88 0.91
N ALA A 48 -22.48 -6.93 1.71
CA ALA A 48 -23.64 -7.83 1.63
C ALA A 48 -24.94 -7.09 1.97
N ARG A 49 -24.96 -6.32 3.04
CA ARG A 49 -26.13 -5.49 3.43
C ARG A 49 -26.49 -4.47 2.37
N GLU A 50 -25.50 -3.89 1.71
CA GLU A 50 -25.71 -2.92 0.63
C GLU A 50 -26.03 -3.58 -0.73
N GLY A 51 -25.96 -4.91 -0.82
CA GLY A 51 -26.33 -5.70 -2.02
C GLY A 51 -25.25 -5.68 -3.11
N PHE A 52 -23.96 -5.62 -2.74
CA PHE A 52 -22.81 -5.66 -3.66
C PHE A 52 -22.26 -7.07 -3.90
N SER A 53 -22.98 -8.12 -3.52
CA SER A 53 -22.64 -9.53 -3.74
C SER A 53 -21.19 -9.87 -3.41
N PRO A 54 -20.75 -9.67 -2.17
CA PRO A 54 -19.34 -9.86 -1.82
C PRO A 54 -18.95 -11.33 -1.75
N ARG A 55 -17.67 -11.59 -1.99
CA ARG A 55 -17.04 -12.89 -1.78
C ARG A 55 -15.65 -12.73 -1.18
N LYS A 56 -15.19 -13.75 -0.47
CA LYS A 56 -13.85 -13.81 0.15
C LYS A 56 -12.94 -14.70 -0.69
N VAL A 57 -11.73 -14.24 -1.01
CA VAL A 57 -10.73 -15.00 -1.73
C VAL A 57 -9.36 -14.77 -1.08
N GLY A 58 -8.79 -15.78 -0.48
CA GLY A 58 -7.56 -15.63 0.28
C GLY A 58 -6.65 -16.84 0.26
N ALA A 59 -5.39 -16.63 0.61
CA ALA A 59 -4.42 -17.69 0.79
C ALA A 59 -4.69 -18.52 2.06
N THR A 60 -5.35 -17.92 3.06
CA THR A 60 -5.82 -18.59 4.29
C THR A 60 -7.22 -18.08 4.67
N PRO A 61 -7.94 -18.81 5.54
CA PRO A 61 -9.22 -18.33 6.07
C PRO A 61 -9.11 -17.04 6.91
N GLU A 62 -7.92 -16.71 7.41
CA GLU A 62 -7.67 -15.53 8.24
C GLU A 62 -7.20 -14.33 7.43
N ARG A 63 -6.58 -14.57 6.26
CA ARG A 63 -6.01 -13.53 5.40
C ARG A 63 -6.57 -13.64 3.99
N PHE A 64 -7.62 -12.88 3.72
CA PHE A 64 -8.38 -12.94 2.47
C PHE A 64 -8.69 -11.54 1.92
N ASN A 65 -8.80 -11.49 0.61
CA ASN A 65 -9.34 -10.35 -0.12
C ASN A 65 -10.87 -10.40 -0.08
N VAL A 66 -11.51 -9.25 0.03
CA VAL A 66 -12.97 -9.10 -0.16
C VAL A 66 -13.22 -8.47 -1.52
N ILE A 67 -14.14 -9.03 -2.28
CA ILE A 67 -14.49 -8.58 -3.63
C ILE A 67 -15.99 -8.41 -3.71
N GLY A 68 -16.45 -7.16 -3.77
CA GLY A 68 -17.82 -6.81 -4.10
C GLY A 68 -17.93 -6.30 -5.53
N THR A 69 -19.15 -6.25 -6.08
CA THR A 69 -19.40 -5.73 -7.42
C THR A 69 -20.66 -4.89 -7.49
N TYR A 70 -20.61 -3.84 -8.31
CA TYR A 70 -21.76 -3.04 -8.71
C TYR A 70 -21.81 -2.85 -10.23
N GLY A 71 -22.99 -2.88 -10.85
CA GLY A 71 -23.15 -2.74 -12.29
C GLY A 71 -23.01 -4.08 -13.05
N GLY A 72 -22.44 -4.01 -14.27
CA GLY A 72 -22.37 -5.17 -15.18
C GLY A 72 -23.70 -5.45 -15.88
N LEU A 73 -24.49 -4.41 -16.11
CA LEU A 73 -25.84 -4.50 -16.71
C LEU A 73 -25.83 -4.48 -18.24
N GLY A 74 -24.66 -4.27 -18.85
CA GLY A 74 -24.52 -4.16 -20.30
C GLY A 74 -23.07 -4.36 -20.76
N VAL A 75 -22.74 -3.80 -21.91
CA VAL A 75 -21.38 -3.79 -22.46
C VAL A 75 -20.72 -2.47 -22.09
N GLY A 76 -19.74 -2.54 -21.21
CA GLY A 76 -18.96 -1.37 -20.73
C GLY A 76 -17.61 -1.79 -20.20
N LYS A 77 -16.76 -0.81 -19.92
CA LYS A 77 -15.45 -1.04 -19.30
C LYS A 77 -15.58 -1.34 -17.82
N ASN A 78 -14.72 -2.20 -17.31
CA ASN A 78 -14.69 -2.54 -15.89
C ASN A 78 -13.67 -1.68 -15.16
N LEU A 79 -14.05 -1.10 -14.03
CA LEU A 79 -13.16 -0.33 -13.15
C LEU A 79 -13.05 -1.03 -11.78
N LEU A 80 -11.83 -1.25 -11.32
CA LEU A 80 -11.56 -1.81 -10.01
C LEU A 80 -11.05 -0.74 -9.06
N PHE A 81 -11.65 -0.67 -7.87
CA PHE A 81 -11.10 0.06 -6.73
C PHE A 81 -10.51 -0.93 -5.74
N THR A 82 -9.32 -0.64 -5.24
CA THR A 82 -8.70 -1.39 -4.16
C THR A 82 -8.22 -0.46 -3.07
N ALA A 83 -8.28 -0.92 -1.83
CA ALA A 83 -7.62 -0.35 -0.67
C ALA A 83 -7.23 -1.49 0.27
N HIS A 84 -6.28 -1.24 1.15
CA HIS A 84 -5.78 -2.33 1.98
C HIS A 84 -6.47 -2.42 3.35
N LEU A 85 -6.54 -3.67 3.85
CA LEU A 85 -7.13 -4.03 5.14
C LEU A 85 -6.16 -3.90 6.30
N ASP A 86 -4.88 -4.02 6.07
CA ASP A 86 -3.88 -3.87 7.13
C ASP A 86 -3.62 -2.40 7.46
N THR A 87 -3.23 -2.17 8.70
CA THR A 87 -2.86 -0.84 9.21
C THR A 87 -1.51 -0.91 9.87
N GLU A 88 -0.72 0.14 9.72
CA GLU A 88 0.55 0.26 10.43
C GLU A 88 0.30 0.45 11.92
N SER A 89 0.96 -0.37 12.74
CA SER A 89 0.95 -0.25 14.20
C SER A 89 2.12 -1.04 14.79
N PRO A 90 2.50 -0.80 16.06
CA PRO A 90 3.44 -1.65 16.79
C PRO A 90 3.02 -3.12 16.79
N THR A 91 4.00 -4.02 16.90
CA THR A 91 3.76 -5.48 16.82
C THR A 91 2.99 -6.04 18.03
N ARG A 92 2.92 -5.29 19.13
CA ARG A 92 2.48 -5.71 20.47
C ARG A 92 3.38 -6.79 21.10
N ASP A 93 4.51 -7.09 20.50
CA ASP A 93 5.55 -7.86 21.15
C ASP A 93 6.53 -6.88 21.82
N PRO A 94 6.52 -6.75 23.16
CA PRO A 94 7.40 -5.81 23.84
C PRO A 94 8.88 -6.11 23.62
N ASN A 95 9.25 -7.34 23.25
CA ASN A 95 10.64 -7.69 22.95
C ASN A 95 11.08 -7.18 21.57
N LEU A 96 10.15 -7.02 20.64
CA LEU A 96 10.43 -6.46 19.31
C LEU A 96 10.24 -4.95 19.29
N ASP A 97 9.17 -4.48 19.88
CA ASP A 97 8.75 -3.07 19.81
C ASP A 97 9.76 -2.13 20.45
N VAL A 98 10.42 -2.54 21.55
CA VAL A 98 11.47 -1.73 22.22
C VAL A 98 12.70 -1.48 21.34
N HIS A 99 12.89 -2.25 20.26
CA HIS A 99 13.98 -2.06 19.32
C HIS A 99 13.61 -1.12 18.17
N LYS A 100 12.34 -0.76 18.03
CA LYS A 100 11.86 0.10 16.92
C LYS A 100 11.24 1.41 17.42
N TYR A 101 10.56 1.39 18.56
CA TYR A 101 9.74 2.50 19.02
C TYR A 101 10.20 3.04 20.37
N SER A 102 10.07 4.34 20.57
CA SER A 102 10.20 4.95 21.88
C SER A 102 8.95 4.66 22.74
N PRO A 103 9.04 4.72 24.09
CA PRO A 103 7.87 4.58 24.95
C PRO A 103 6.75 5.58 24.63
N ALA A 104 7.10 6.80 24.23
CA ALA A 104 6.12 7.83 23.85
C ALA A 104 5.40 7.45 22.53
N SER A 105 6.14 6.92 21.57
CA SER A 105 5.57 6.44 20.31
C SER A 105 4.65 5.24 20.54
N LEU A 106 5.03 4.30 21.39
CA LEU A 106 4.20 3.13 21.73
C LEU A 106 2.89 3.51 22.45
N ALA A 107 2.88 4.65 23.15
CA ALA A 107 1.72 5.17 23.87
C ALA A 107 0.80 6.02 22.99
N ASP A 108 1.15 6.28 21.73
CA ASP A 108 0.36 7.09 20.81
C ASP A 108 -0.97 6.40 20.46
N PRO A 109 -2.12 6.99 20.85
CA PRO A 109 -3.41 6.39 20.56
C PRO A 109 -3.76 6.36 19.08
N GLU A 110 -3.12 7.18 18.23
CA GLU A 110 -3.38 7.24 16.79
C GLU A 110 -3.00 5.93 16.06
N TRP A 111 -2.22 5.03 16.65
CA TRP A 111 -1.90 3.74 16.05
C TRP A 111 -3.12 2.84 15.80
N GLU A 112 -4.06 2.83 16.76
CA GLU A 112 -5.16 1.85 16.77
C GLU A 112 -6.54 2.47 16.98
N ARG A 113 -6.61 3.78 17.20
CA ARG A 113 -7.86 4.49 17.44
C ARG A 113 -8.10 5.57 16.43
N CYS A 114 -9.37 5.69 16.03
CA CYS A 114 -9.84 6.73 15.14
C CYS A 114 -10.96 7.50 15.79
N TRP A 115 -10.92 8.83 15.69
CA TRP A 115 -11.95 9.71 16.24
C TRP A 115 -12.05 11.00 15.43
N LEU A 116 -13.15 11.73 15.61
CA LEU A 116 -13.34 13.06 15.07
C LEU A 116 -12.98 14.08 16.14
N GLU A 117 -12.07 15.01 15.82
CA GLU A 117 -11.63 16.07 16.70
C GLU A 117 -11.37 17.33 15.88
N ASP A 118 -11.89 18.46 16.32
CA ASP A 118 -11.77 19.77 15.65
C ASP A 118 -12.14 19.72 14.16
N GLY A 119 -13.17 18.94 13.80
CA GLY A 119 -13.63 18.76 12.42
C GLY A 119 -12.70 17.94 11.52
N GLN A 120 -11.72 17.23 12.09
CA GLN A 120 -10.78 16.38 11.38
C GLN A 120 -10.83 14.94 11.93
N LEU A 121 -10.74 13.96 11.05
CA LEU A 121 -10.58 12.57 11.44
C LEU A 121 -9.11 12.30 11.82
N ARG A 122 -8.94 11.71 13.00
CA ARG A 122 -7.65 11.34 13.58
C ARG A 122 -7.47 9.83 13.52
N GLY A 123 -6.24 9.40 13.62
CA GLY A 123 -5.81 8.01 13.64
C GLY A 123 -5.13 7.57 12.34
N TYR A 124 -4.01 6.87 12.47
CA TYR A 124 -3.28 6.34 11.30
C TYR A 124 -4.14 5.42 10.42
N PRO A 125 -5.06 4.58 10.94
CA PRO A 125 -5.91 3.77 10.10
C PRO A 125 -6.80 4.57 9.14
N ILE A 126 -7.22 5.79 9.51
CA ILE A 126 -7.98 6.67 8.58
C ILE A 126 -7.12 7.06 7.39
N ALA A 127 -5.87 7.47 7.66
CA ALA A 127 -4.94 7.91 6.64
C ALA A 127 -4.53 6.76 5.69
N ASN A 128 -4.51 5.52 6.24
CA ASN A 128 -3.92 4.35 5.57
C ASN A 128 -4.59 3.04 6.01
N ASP A 129 -5.71 2.58 5.41
CA ASP A 129 -6.39 3.10 4.20
C ASP A 129 -7.91 3.17 4.38
N ARG A 130 -8.42 3.24 5.64
CA ARG A 130 -9.85 3.11 5.95
C ARG A 130 -10.69 4.27 5.40
N GLY A 131 -10.13 5.48 5.42
CA GLY A 131 -10.78 6.65 4.81
C GLY A 131 -11.02 6.44 3.31
N PRO A 132 -9.97 6.22 2.51
CA PRO A 132 -10.10 5.95 1.08
C PRO A 132 -11.00 4.75 0.75
N MET A 133 -10.92 3.66 1.53
CA MET A 133 -11.80 2.49 1.38
C MET A 133 -13.27 2.87 1.55
N SER A 134 -13.59 3.60 2.61
CA SER A 134 -14.95 4.07 2.85
C SER A 134 -15.46 4.96 1.73
N CYS A 135 -14.59 5.76 1.08
CA CYS A 135 -14.98 6.62 -0.04
C CYS A 135 -15.49 5.81 -1.24
N PHE A 136 -14.81 4.76 -1.68
CA PHE A 136 -15.31 4.00 -2.85
C PHE A 136 -16.50 3.10 -2.49
N LEU A 137 -16.62 2.63 -1.26
CA LEU A 137 -17.79 1.91 -0.79
C LEU A 137 -19.05 2.81 -0.85
N ILE A 138 -18.95 4.02 -0.31
CA ILE A 138 -20.04 5.01 -0.36
C ILE A 138 -20.27 5.52 -1.79
N ALA A 139 -19.24 5.62 -2.64
CA ALA A 139 -19.39 5.98 -4.05
C ALA A 139 -20.32 5.00 -4.78
N ALA A 140 -20.13 3.68 -4.59
CA ALA A 140 -21.01 2.66 -5.16
C ALA A 140 -22.43 2.76 -4.60
N LYS A 141 -22.58 2.99 -3.29
CA LYS A 141 -23.89 3.19 -2.65
C LYS A 141 -24.59 4.45 -3.18
N ALA A 142 -23.87 5.55 -3.36
CA ALA A 142 -24.41 6.78 -3.90
C ALA A 142 -24.89 6.66 -5.35
N LEU A 143 -24.14 5.96 -6.21
CA LEU A 143 -24.56 5.63 -7.56
C LEU A 143 -25.89 4.87 -7.55
N LYS A 144 -25.98 3.82 -6.72
CA LYS A 144 -27.20 3.02 -6.57
C LYS A 144 -28.38 3.85 -6.07
N LYS A 145 -28.15 4.68 -5.04
CA LYS A 145 -29.18 5.55 -4.42
C LYS A 145 -29.64 6.65 -5.39
N ALA A 146 -28.76 7.19 -6.20
CA ALA A 146 -29.07 8.17 -7.24
C ALA A 146 -29.72 7.54 -8.49
N GLY A 147 -29.87 6.22 -8.55
CA GLY A 147 -30.52 5.53 -9.65
C GLY A 147 -29.64 5.25 -10.88
N TYR A 148 -28.33 5.39 -10.77
CA TYR A 148 -27.40 5.11 -11.85
C TYR A 148 -27.00 3.63 -11.90
N GLY A 149 -27.42 2.90 -12.95
CA GLY A 149 -26.84 1.62 -13.31
C GLY A 149 -25.54 1.80 -14.09
N LEU A 150 -24.64 0.84 -13.98
CA LEU A 150 -23.38 0.81 -14.74
C LEU A 150 -23.42 -0.30 -15.80
N ALA A 151 -23.05 0.02 -17.04
CA ALA A 151 -22.96 -0.97 -18.11
C ALA A 151 -21.80 -1.95 -17.85
N GLY A 152 -20.61 -1.48 -17.58
CA GLY A 152 -19.49 -2.26 -17.06
C GLY A 152 -19.59 -2.50 -15.55
N LYS A 153 -18.64 -3.23 -15.00
CA LYS A 153 -18.57 -3.55 -13.56
C LYS A 153 -17.65 -2.59 -12.82
N MET A 154 -18.12 -2.11 -11.68
CA MET A 154 -17.30 -1.52 -10.64
C MET A 154 -16.97 -2.61 -9.61
N TYR A 155 -15.71 -3.02 -9.53
CA TYR A 155 -15.22 -3.90 -8.49
C TYR A 155 -14.85 -3.10 -7.26
N LEU A 156 -15.29 -3.56 -6.09
CA LEU A 156 -14.98 -2.98 -4.78
C LEU A 156 -14.11 -3.99 -4.05
N THR A 157 -12.82 -3.71 -3.89
CA THR A 157 -11.89 -4.69 -3.34
C THR A 157 -11.16 -4.17 -2.11
N ALA A 158 -11.04 -5.03 -1.10
CA ALA A 158 -10.27 -4.78 0.10
C ALA A 158 -9.23 -5.90 0.27
N CYS A 159 -7.95 -5.54 0.31
CA CYS A 159 -6.81 -6.45 0.21
C CYS A 159 -6.01 -6.50 1.51
N PRO A 160 -5.56 -7.67 2.00
CA PRO A 160 -4.65 -7.77 3.13
C PRO A 160 -3.20 -7.52 2.71
N GLY A 161 -2.32 -7.12 3.65
CA GLY A 161 -0.87 -7.23 3.52
C GLY A 161 -0.19 -6.22 2.60
N GLU A 162 -0.80 -5.07 2.30
CA GLU A 162 -0.16 -4.02 1.49
C GLU A 162 1.02 -3.37 2.22
N ILE A 163 0.89 -3.16 3.53
CA ILE A 163 1.97 -2.59 4.36
C ILE A 163 3.09 -3.60 4.57
N GLY A 164 2.74 -4.85 4.84
CA GLY A 164 3.70 -5.91 5.12
C GLY A 164 3.02 -7.09 5.84
N PRO A 165 3.75 -7.89 6.62
CA PRO A 165 5.21 -7.93 6.74
C PRO A 165 5.89 -8.50 5.50
N GLU A 166 7.23 -8.50 5.51
CA GLU A 166 8.04 -9.21 4.52
C GLU A 166 8.77 -10.39 5.14
N PRO A 167 8.83 -11.55 4.46
CA PRO A 167 9.43 -12.77 5.02
C PRO A 167 10.96 -12.68 5.00
N ILE A 168 11.56 -12.36 6.15
CA ILE A 168 13.02 -12.22 6.31
C ILE A 168 13.48 -13.03 7.51
N GLU A 169 14.56 -13.82 7.34
CA GLU A 169 15.22 -14.62 8.39
C GLU A 169 14.23 -15.60 9.06
N GLU A 170 14.15 -15.57 10.40
CA GLU A 170 13.20 -16.36 11.20
C GLU A 170 11.74 -15.99 10.97
N HIS A 171 11.49 -14.78 10.48
CA HIS A 171 10.16 -14.32 10.08
C HIS A 171 9.88 -14.81 8.66
N SER A 172 9.36 -16.03 8.50
CA SER A 172 9.12 -16.68 7.22
C SER A 172 7.79 -17.43 7.20
N GLY A 173 7.39 -17.91 6.02
CA GLY A 173 6.12 -18.59 5.84
C GLY A 173 4.93 -17.64 5.66
N ILE A 174 3.72 -18.20 5.53
CA ILE A 174 2.51 -17.49 5.10
C ILE A 174 2.08 -16.38 6.08
N ALA A 175 2.40 -16.50 7.36
CA ALA A 175 2.08 -15.49 8.37
C ALA A 175 2.84 -14.17 8.14
N PHE A 176 3.98 -14.24 7.46
CA PHE A 176 4.84 -13.10 7.16
C PHE A 176 4.78 -12.66 5.69
N LEU A 177 3.91 -13.25 4.88
CA LEU A 177 3.66 -12.75 3.53
C LEU A 177 2.73 -11.53 3.59
N GLY A 178 3.23 -10.42 3.08
CA GLY A 178 2.46 -9.19 2.93
C GLY A 178 1.88 -9.06 1.54
N LYS A 179 2.56 -8.34 0.68
CA LYS A 179 2.09 -7.92 -0.65
C LYS A 179 1.65 -9.06 -1.58
N ASP A 180 2.18 -10.26 -1.41
CA ASP A 180 1.86 -11.42 -2.25
C ASP A 180 0.42 -11.94 -2.06
N ILE A 181 -0.19 -11.73 -0.89
CA ILE A 181 -1.53 -12.24 -0.55
C ILE A 181 -2.65 -11.22 -0.74
N GLY A 182 -2.30 -9.94 -0.95
CA GLY A 182 -3.22 -8.84 -1.25
C GLY A 182 -3.55 -8.73 -2.73
N ALA A 183 -3.23 -7.59 -3.35
CA ALA A 183 -3.55 -7.27 -4.73
C ALA A 183 -3.01 -8.30 -5.75
N HIS A 184 -1.83 -8.89 -5.52
CA HIS A 184 -1.33 -9.99 -6.35
C HIS A 184 -2.24 -11.22 -6.32
N TYR A 185 -2.63 -11.66 -5.12
CA TYR A 185 -3.51 -12.81 -4.97
C TYR A 185 -4.91 -12.52 -5.51
N LEU A 186 -5.42 -11.31 -5.27
CA LEU A 186 -6.66 -10.82 -5.83
C LEU A 186 -6.68 -10.96 -7.36
N PHE A 187 -5.62 -10.48 -8.02
CA PHE A 187 -5.55 -10.50 -9.48
C PHE A 187 -5.48 -11.93 -10.04
N HIS A 188 -4.68 -12.81 -9.42
CA HIS A 188 -4.49 -14.18 -9.89
C HIS A 188 -5.65 -15.12 -9.58
N HIS A 189 -6.32 -14.94 -8.43
CA HIS A 189 -7.32 -15.90 -7.92
C HIS A 189 -8.70 -15.28 -7.70
N GLY A 190 -8.80 -13.96 -7.73
CA GLY A 190 -10.04 -13.23 -7.46
C GLY A 190 -11.08 -13.28 -8.58
N GLY A 191 -10.75 -13.78 -9.77
CA GLY A 191 -11.68 -13.81 -10.90
C GLY A 191 -12.15 -12.39 -11.29
N VAL A 192 -11.30 -11.39 -11.15
CA VAL A 192 -11.54 -10.01 -11.58
C VAL A 192 -10.92 -9.78 -12.95
N ALA A 193 -11.58 -8.98 -13.78
CA ALA A 193 -11.11 -8.63 -15.11
C ALA A 193 -11.34 -7.12 -15.36
N PRO A 194 -10.58 -6.25 -14.67
CA PRO A 194 -10.71 -4.82 -14.84
C PRO A 194 -10.03 -4.36 -16.13
N ASP A 195 -10.62 -3.37 -16.80
CA ASP A 195 -9.97 -2.60 -17.87
C ASP A 195 -9.08 -1.50 -17.26
N TYR A 196 -9.44 -0.99 -16.10
CA TYR A 196 -8.73 0.03 -15.33
C TYR A 196 -8.78 -0.26 -13.84
N ALA A 197 -7.78 0.23 -13.10
CA ALA A 197 -7.80 0.12 -11.64
C ALA A 197 -7.39 1.41 -10.94
N ILE A 198 -7.94 1.65 -9.76
CA ILE A 198 -7.56 2.71 -8.83
C ILE A 198 -7.16 2.08 -7.50
N ALA A 199 -5.90 2.27 -7.10
CA ALA A 199 -5.51 2.11 -5.72
C ALA A 199 -5.99 3.37 -4.96
N ALA A 200 -7.04 3.18 -4.19
CA ALA A 200 -7.70 4.25 -3.44
C ALA A 200 -6.93 4.47 -2.15
N GLU A 201 -6.06 5.46 -2.15
CA GLU A 201 -5.23 5.83 -1.01
C GLU A 201 -5.16 7.34 -0.83
N GLY A 202 -4.81 7.80 0.37
CA GLY A 202 -4.64 9.23 0.63
C GLY A 202 -3.57 9.84 -0.28
N CYS A 203 -3.98 10.75 -1.15
CA CYS A 203 -3.15 11.34 -2.20
C CYS A 203 -3.41 12.85 -2.38
N ASP A 204 -4.06 13.49 -1.40
CA ASP A 204 -4.40 14.91 -1.38
C ASP A 204 -5.13 15.37 -2.67
N PHE A 205 -6.05 14.52 -3.19
CA PHE A 205 -6.77 14.69 -4.46
C PHE A 205 -5.88 14.70 -5.72
N GLY A 206 -4.58 14.45 -5.57
CA GLY A 206 -3.68 14.22 -6.70
C GLY A 206 -3.83 12.83 -7.29
N TRP A 207 -3.19 12.61 -8.43
CA TRP A 207 -3.10 11.28 -9.05
C TRP A 207 -1.67 10.95 -9.46
N THR A 208 -1.32 9.67 -9.46
CA THR A 208 -0.07 9.15 -10.01
C THR A 208 -0.27 7.79 -10.66
N SER A 209 0.35 7.59 -11.82
CA SER A 209 0.45 6.30 -12.49
C SER A 209 1.85 5.70 -12.41
N VAL A 210 2.72 6.31 -11.60
CA VAL A 210 4.08 5.86 -11.30
C VAL A 210 4.15 5.48 -9.84
N GLY A 211 4.73 4.33 -9.54
CA GLY A 211 5.03 3.90 -8.18
C GLY A 211 6.43 3.33 -8.07
N CYS A 212 7.15 3.69 -7.02
CA CYS A 212 8.38 3.03 -6.66
C CYS A 212 8.10 1.60 -6.20
N GLY A 213 9.04 0.71 -6.52
CA GLY A 213 9.25 -0.50 -5.77
C GLY A 213 10.33 -0.30 -4.71
N TYR A 214 10.77 -1.40 -4.13
CA TYR A 214 11.92 -1.41 -3.23
C TYR A 214 12.60 -2.78 -3.24
N ALA A 215 13.84 -2.80 -2.80
CA ALA A 215 14.52 -4.03 -2.43
C ALA A 215 15.12 -3.87 -1.03
N VAL A 216 15.01 -4.91 -0.22
CA VAL A 216 15.73 -4.99 1.05
C VAL A 216 16.99 -5.82 0.82
N PHE A 217 18.13 -5.20 1.04
CA PHE A 217 19.43 -5.85 0.97
C PHE A 217 19.94 -6.18 2.38
N ARG A 218 20.41 -7.40 2.55
CA ARG A 218 21.18 -7.81 3.72
C ARG A 218 22.67 -7.68 3.38
N LEU A 219 23.36 -6.82 4.11
CA LEU A 219 24.80 -6.69 4.07
C LEU A 219 25.40 -7.39 5.29
N ARG A 220 26.07 -8.51 5.09
CA ARG A 220 26.77 -9.24 6.16
C ARG A 220 28.23 -8.90 6.19
N LEU A 221 28.72 -8.62 7.40
CA LEU A 221 30.13 -8.56 7.70
C LEU A 221 30.52 -9.85 8.41
N TRP A 222 31.51 -10.54 7.89
CA TRP A 222 32.06 -11.76 8.46
C TRP A 222 33.37 -11.46 9.20
N GLY A 223 33.52 -12.04 10.40
CA GLY A 223 34.70 -11.91 11.23
C GLY A 223 35.12 -13.25 11.83
N GLU A 224 35.84 -13.18 12.92
CA GLU A 224 36.36 -14.34 13.65
C GLU A 224 35.91 -14.25 15.12
N GLY A 225 35.40 -15.34 15.65
CA GLY A 225 35.13 -15.49 17.08
C GLY A 225 36.45 -15.53 17.85
N THR A 226 36.67 -14.54 18.69
CA THR A 226 37.88 -14.47 19.50
C THR A 226 37.52 -14.45 20.97
N PHE A 227 38.06 -15.41 21.73
CA PHE A 227 37.93 -15.42 23.19
C PHE A 227 38.51 -14.12 23.76
N THR A 228 37.71 -13.38 24.51
CA THR A 228 37.99 -12.01 24.94
C THR A 228 39.36 -11.84 25.59
N PRO A 229 39.88 -12.74 26.48
CA PRO A 229 41.22 -12.63 27.04
C PRO A 229 42.35 -12.75 26.01
N LEU A 230 42.11 -13.30 24.84
CA LEU A 230 43.08 -13.44 23.76
C LEU A 230 43.01 -12.36 22.70
N LEU A 231 41.94 -11.49 22.79
CA LEU A 231 41.70 -10.43 21.81
C LEU A 231 42.86 -9.44 21.77
N ARG A 232 43.33 -9.17 20.56
CA ARG A 232 44.26 -8.09 20.26
C ARG A 232 43.54 -7.09 19.33
N HIS A 233 43.50 -5.84 19.77
CA HIS A 233 42.91 -4.76 18.98
C HIS A 233 43.89 -4.31 17.91
N PRO A 234 43.54 -4.36 16.61
CA PRO A 234 44.35 -3.78 15.56
C PRO A 234 44.28 -2.25 15.60
N ASP A 235 45.23 -1.59 14.96
CA ASP A 235 45.25 -0.10 14.88
C ASP A 235 44.04 0.47 14.11
N ALA A 236 43.58 -0.25 13.09
CA ALA A 236 42.43 0.15 12.29
C ALA A 236 41.21 -0.72 12.62
N ALA A 237 40.08 -0.07 12.93
CA ALA A 237 38.83 -0.74 13.19
C ALA A 237 38.33 -1.63 12.00
N GLY A 238 38.72 -1.28 10.77
CA GLY A 238 38.44 -2.08 9.57
C GLY A 238 39.04 -3.47 9.55
N ASP A 239 40.13 -3.70 10.31
CA ASP A 239 40.82 -4.98 10.38
C ASP A 239 40.47 -5.76 11.65
N HIS A 240 39.51 -5.25 12.44
CA HIS A 240 39.15 -5.87 13.71
C HIS A 240 38.47 -7.25 13.46
N PRO A 241 38.90 -8.32 14.19
CA PRO A 241 38.32 -9.66 14.01
C PRO A 241 36.80 -9.67 14.30
N ASN A 242 36.34 -8.97 15.34
CA ASN A 242 34.91 -8.83 15.63
C ASN A 242 34.28 -7.81 14.65
N PRO A 243 33.33 -8.25 13.79
CA PRO A 243 32.74 -7.40 12.74
C PRO A 243 31.91 -6.24 13.27
N ILE A 244 31.48 -6.26 14.54
CA ILE A 244 30.75 -5.12 15.16
C ILE A 244 31.60 -3.83 15.08
N TYR A 245 32.92 -3.91 15.29
CA TYR A 245 33.79 -2.73 15.20
C TYR A 245 33.90 -2.14 13.79
N ARG A 246 33.54 -2.93 12.76
CA ARG A 246 33.58 -2.49 11.36
C ARG A 246 32.27 -1.86 10.89
N VAL A 247 31.18 -1.98 11.68
CA VAL A 247 29.85 -1.43 11.33
C VAL A 247 29.89 0.07 11.10
N GLY A 248 30.59 0.83 11.96
CA GLY A 248 30.70 2.29 11.81
C GLY A 248 31.22 2.68 10.43
N LYS A 249 32.30 2.03 9.97
CA LYS A 249 32.89 2.27 8.66
C LYS A 249 31.93 1.96 7.50
N LEU A 250 31.14 0.88 7.63
CA LEU A 250 30.14 0.51 6.62
C LEU A 250 28.96 1.49 6.63
N THR A 251 28.49 1.92 7.80
CA THR A 251 27.37 2.88 7.89
C THR A 251 27.74 4.25 7.33
N ASP A 252 28.98 4.72 7.53
CA ASP A 252 29.48 5.95 6.92
C ASP A 252 29.51 5.86 5.39
N ALA A 253 29.95 4.70 4.87
CA ALA A 253 29.96 4.46 3.42
C ALA A 253 28.53 4.37 2.85
N ILE A 254 27.61 3.71 3.54
CA ILE A 254 26.19 3.65 3.18
C ILE A 254 25.61 5.07 3.14
N HIS A 255 25.86 5.90 4.16
CA HIS A 255 25.36 7.27 4.21
C HIS A 255 25.87 8.11 3.03
N ALA A 256 27.14 8.00 2.69
CA ALA A 256 27.73 8.71 1.55
C ALA A 256 27.15 8.22 0.22
N TRP A 257 27.00 6.90 0.05
CA TRP A 257 26.42 6.28 -1.13
C TRP A 257 24.93 6.64 -1.31
N THR A 258 24.14 6.61 -0.24
CA THR A 258 22.70 6.95 -0.24
C THR A 258 22.45 8.30 -0.88
N ARG A 259 23.21 9.32 -0.50
CA ARG A 259 23.04 10.69 -1.03
C ARG A 259 23.25 10.75 -2.55
N GLN A 260 24.23 10.00 -3.06
CA GLN A 260 24.52 9.94 -4.50
C GLN A 260 23.47 9.13 -5.24
N TRP A 261 23.07 7.98 -4.67
CA TRP A 261 22.07 7.09 -5.24
C TRP A 261 20.71 7.76 -5.36
N GLU A 262 20.20 8.39 -4.31
CA GLU A 262 18.91 9.09 -4.33
C GLU A 262 18.87 10.19 -5.39
N ALA A 263 19.93 11.01 -5.47
CA ALA A 263 20.02 12.07 -6.48
C ALA A 263 20.02 11.52 -7.92
N ALA A 264 20.69 10.39 -8.16
CA ALA A 264 20.77 9.74 -9.48
C ALA A 264 19.50 8.93 -9.82
N SER A 265 18.71 8.56 -8.81
CA SER A 265 17.54 7.68 -8.96
C SER A 265 16.23 8.42 -9.20
N ARG A 266 16.24 9.76 -9.15
CA ARG A 266 15.05 10.57 -9.45
C ARG A 266 14.53 10.25 -10.86
N PHE A 267 13.26 9.93 -10.94
CA PHE A 267 12.57 9.57 -12.18
C PHE A 267 11.38 10.51 -12.39
N GLU A 268 11.19 10.99 -13.60
CA GLU A 268 10.07 11.85 -13.97
C GLU A 268 9.46 11.42 -15.28
N SER A 269 8.14 11.35 -15.31
CA SER A 269 7.35 11.06 -16.51
C SER A 269 6.04 11.83 -16.51
N THR A 270 5.20 11.57 -17.50
CA THR A 270 3.83 12.12 -17.55
C THR A 270 2.97 11.60 -16.39
N GLY A 271 3.27 10.42 -15.86
CA GLY A 271 2.55 9.76 -14.77
C GLY A 271 2.87 10.27 -13.38
N GLY A 272 3.99 10.97 -13.20
CA GLY A 272 4.42 11.48 -11.89
C GLY A 272 5.92 11.63 -11.76
N ILE A 273 6.35 11.98 -10.55
CA ILE A 273 7.76 12.09 -10.15
C ILE A 273 8.01 11.10 -9.03
N ALA A 274 8.96 10.19 -9.23
CA ALA A 274 9.42 9.26 -8.20
C ALA A 274 10.83 9.66 -7.72
N GLU A 275 10.98 9.77 -6.42
CA GLU A 275 12.24 10.10 -5.73
C GLU A 275 12.59 8.98 -4.75
N PRO A 276 13.13 7.85 -5.24
CA PRO A 276 13.46 6.70 -4.41
C PRO A 276 14.33 7.09 -3.21
N LYS A 277 14.04 6.50 -2.06
CA LYS A 277 14.77 6.72 -0.81
C LYS A 277 15.51 5.48 -0.36
N VAL A 278 16.51 5.66 0.48
CA VAL A 278 17.29 4.58 1.07
C VAL A 278 17.25 4.71 2.58
N GLN A 279 16.92 3.62 3.26
CA GLN A 279 16.84 3.57 4.72
C GLN A 279 17.59 2.35 5.26
N LEU A 280 18.51 2.58 6.20
CA LEU A 280 19.07 1.51 7.01
C LEU A 280 18.04 1.13 8.10
N CYS A 281 17.40 -0.02 7.93
CA CYS A 281 16.22 -0.41 8.73
C CYS A 281 16.59 -1.17 10.00
N ALA A 282 17.63 -2.02 9.96
CA ALA A 282 18.02 -2.82 11.11
C ALA A 282 19.50 -3.20 11.09
N ILE A 283 20.03 -3.46 12.29
CA ILE A 283 21.35 -4.05 12.49
C ILE A 283 21.19 -5.21 13.46
N ARG A 284 21.73 -6.38 13.13
CA ARG A 284 21.69 -7.59 13.94
C ARG A 284 23.08 -8.17 14.08
N GLY A 285 23.52 -8.45 15.30
CA GLY A 285 24.81 -9.09 15.55
C GLY A 285 25.06 -9.27 17.05
N GLY A 286 25.70 -10.37 17.39
CA GLY A 286 25.98 -10.76 18.77
C GLY A 286 24.73 -11.27 19.53
N VAL A 287 24.97 -11.77 20.73
CA VAL A 287 23.94 -12.28 21.64
C VAL A 287 24.14 -11.58 22.99
N PRO A 288 23.22 -10.67 23.42
CA PRO A 288 23.46 -9.76 24.53
C PRO A 288 23.57 -10.41 25.90
N PHE A 289 23.18 -11.67 26.03
CA PHE A 289 23.26 -12.43 27.30
C PHE A 289 24.38 -13.50 27.31
N GLN A 290 25.16 -13.60 26.21
CA GLN A 290 26.26 -14.55 26.09
C GLN A 290 27.57 -13.78 25.84
N PHE A 291 28.46 -13.84 26.79
CA PHE A 291 29.73 -13.12 26.79
C PHE A 291 30.91 -14.10 26.78
N GLY A 292 32.08 -13.60 26.48
CA GLY A 292 33.33 -14.34 26.51
C GLY A 292 33.98 -14.45 25.14
N ASP A 293 33.19 -14.52 24.08
CA ASP A 293 33.66 -14.57 22.70
C ASP A 293 33.08 -13.41 21.87
N GLY A 294 33.84 -12.95 20.88
CA GLY A 294 33.36 -12.02 19.88
C GLY A 294 32.38 -12.67 18.92
N THR A 295 31.45 -11.89 18.37
CA THR A 295 30.58 -12.40 17.28
C THR A 295 31.36 -12.59 15.98
N GLU A 296 30.96 -13.54 15.17
CA GLU A 296 31.54 -13.81 13.85
C GLU A 296 30.76 -13.16 12.71
N VAL A 297 29.54 -12.67 12.97
CA VAL A 297 28.68 -12.10 11.94
C VAL A 297 27.90 -10.92 12.46
N VAL A 298 27.77 -9.89 11.61
CA VAL A 298 26.84 -8.78 11.76
C VAL A 298 26.11 -8.57 10.44
N SER A 299 24.80 -8.43 10.50
CA SER A 299 23.95 -8.14 9.35
C SER A 299 23.32 -6.74 9.46
N LEU A 300 23.39 -5.98 8.38
CA LEU A 300 22.69 -4.72 8.21
C LEU A 300 21.61 -4.92 7.15
N TYR A 301 20.42 -4.39 7.39
CA TYR A 301 19.27 -4.48 6.46
C TYR A 301 18.98 -3.10 5.92
N LEU A 302 19.16 -2.95 4.60
CA LEU A 302 19.04 -1.70 3.88
C LEU A 302 17.88 -1.77 2.90
N GLU A 303 16.85 -0.99 3.12
CA GLU A 303 15.78 -0.77 2.13
C GLU A 303 16.25 0.25 1.11
N VAL A 304 16.16 -0.10 -0.16
CA VAL A 304 16.49 0.77 -1.30
C VAL A 304 15.26 0.91 -2.18
N GLY A 305 14.72 2.11 -2.25
CA GLY A 305 13.65 2.44 -3.18
C GLY A 305 14.12 2.28 -4.64
N LEU A 306 13.25 1.78 -5.49
CA LEU A 306 13.52 1.51 -6.90
C LEU A 306 12.53 2.26 -7.77
N ASN A 307 13.00 3.10 -8.68
CA ASN A 307 12.13 3.64 -9.72
C ASN A 307 11.79 2.54 -10.77
N PRO A 308 10.79 2.74 -11.64
CA PRO A 308 10.34 1.72 -12.59
C PRO A 308 11.41 1.23 -13.59
N ARG A 309 12.54 1.91 -13.71
CA ARG A 309 13.61 1.59 -14.69
C ARG A 309 14.83 0.91 -14.05
N GLN A 310 14.91 0.87 -12.74
CA GLN A 310 16.07 0.33 -12.03
C GLN A 310 16.00 -1.19 -11.91
N LYS A 311 17.18 -1.82 -12.05
CA LYS A 311 17.35 -3.26 -11.86
C LYS A 311 17.97 -3.53 -10.50
N VAL A 312 17.47 -4.53 -9.80
CA VAL A 312 17.99 -4.95 -8.48
C VAL A 312 19.47 -5.35 -8.56
N ALA A 313 19.88 -6.01 -9.63
CA ALA A 313 21.29 -6.39 -9.84
C ALA A 313 22.23 -5.18 -9.88
N ASP A 314 21.81 -4.08 -10.50
CA ASP A 314 22.65 -2.85 -10.57
C ASP A 314 22.84 -2.25 -9.17
N VAL A 315 21.80 -2.30 -8.33
CA VAL A 315 21.86 -1.87 -6.93
C VAL A 315 22.81 -2.77 -6.13
N GLN A 316 22.68 -4.09 -6.27
CA GLN A 316 23.55 -5.06 -5.59
C GLN A 316 25.02 -4.79 -5.94
N HIS A 317 25.35 -4.65 -7.23
CA HIS A 317 26.71 -4.35 -7.69
C HIS A 317 27.22 -3.02 -7.12
N ALA A 318 26.37 -2.00 -7.05
CA ALA A 318 26.73 -0.71 -6.47
C ALA A 318 27.03 -0.81 -4.96
N LEU A 319 26.23 -1.58 -4.22
CA LEU A 319 26.43 -1.84 -2.79
C LEU A 319 27.72 -2.68 -2.55
N GLU A 320 27.97 -3.70 -3.38
CA GLU A 320 29.20 -4.46 -3.30
C GLU A 320 30.46 -3.61 -3.58
N ALA A 321 30.38 -2.73 -4.59
CA ALA A 321 31.46 -1.80 -4.90
C ALA A 321 31.70 -0.81 -3.76
N MET A 322 30.65 -0.26 -3.17
CA MET A 322 30.71 0.63 -2.01
C MET A 322 31.35 -0.06 -0.80
N ALA A 323 30.88 -1.27 -0.44
CA ALA A 323 31.41 -2.02 0.69
C ALA A 323 32.92 -2.39 0.49
N ARG A 324 33.29 -2.76 -0.74
CA ARG A 324 34.69 -3.05 -1.10
C ARG A 324 35.56 -1.80 -0.99
N ALA A 325 35.10 -0.66 -1.50
CA ALA A 325 35.81 0.61 -1.40
C ALA A 325 35.96 1.09 0.06
N ALA A 326 34.96 0.81 0.89
CA ALA A 326 35.02 1.09 2.32
C ALA A 326 36.07 0.24 3.05
N GLY A 327 36.53 -0.87 2.49
CA GLY A 327 37.55 -1.73 3.13
C GLY A 327 37.05 -2.30 4.46
N VAL A 328 35.87 -2.90 4.46
CA VAL A 328 35.24 -3.48 5.66
C VAL A 328 35.59 -4.96 5.88
N GLY A 329 36.60 -5.48 5.15
CA GLY A 329 37.03 -6.86 5.21
C GLY A 329 36.08 -7.78 4.46
N ARG A 330 35.90 -9.02 4.95
CA ARG A 330 35.00 -9.99 4.32
C ARG A 330 33.54 -9.58 4.50
N PHE A 331 32.83 -9.48 3.39
CA PHE A 331 31.40 -9.12 3.36
C PHE A 331 30.65 -9.91 2.30
N GLU A 332 29.31 -9.85 2.41
CA GLU A 332 28.35 -10.40 1.47
C GLU A 332 27.19 -9.42 1.32
N VAL A 333 26.63 -9.27 0.12
CA VAL A 333 25.45 -8.44 -0.17
C VAL A 333 24.43 -9.30 -0.89
N GLU A 334 23.23 -9.41 -0.33
CA GLU A 334 22.13 -10.22 -0.88
C GLU A 334 20.82 -9.43 -0.87
N PRO A 335 20.04 -9.43 -1.95
CA PRO A 335 18.65 -9.00 -1.88
C PRO A 335 17.82 -10.08 -1.17
N VAL A 336 17.13 -9.72 -0.11
CA VAL A 336 16.25 -10.63 0.66
C VAL A 336 14.76 -10.41 0.37
N VAL A 337 14.41 -9.21 -0.12
CA VAL A 337 13.07 -8.86 -0.62
C VAL A 337 13.22 -8.03 -1.88
N VAL A 338 12.36 -8.26 -2.86
CA VAL A 338 12.32 -7.47 -4.10
C VAL A 338 10.87 -7.19 -4.49
N ARG A 339 10.55 -5.91 -4.66
CA ARG A 339 9.27 -5.40 -5.17
C ARG A 339 9.56 -4.40 -6.27
N HIS A 340 9.17 -4.70 -7.50
CA HIS A 340 9.43 -3.81 -8.63
C HIS A 340 8.45 -2.65 -8.67
N GLY A 341 8.96 -1.44 -8.94
CA GLY A 341 8.14 -0.29 -9.29
C GLY A 341 7.63 -0.37 -10.73
N PHE A 342 6.49 0.23 -10.99
CA PHE A 342 5.89 0.25 -12.31
C PHE A 342 5.39 1.64 -12.69
N GLU A 343 5.25 1.83 -13.99
CA GLU A 343 4.61 2.98 -14.61
C GLU A 343 3.57 2.47 -15.60
N ALA A 344 2.35 3.01 -15.55
CA ALA A 344 1.36 2.73 -16.58
C ALA A 344 1.80 3.31 -17.93
N ASP A 345 1.45 2.63 -19.02
CA ASP A 345 1.57 3.22 -20.35
C ASP A 345 0.71 4.49 -20.42
N ALA A 346 1.31 5.60 -20.86
CA ALA A 346 0.68 6.92 -20.86
C ALA A 346 -0.57 6.99 -21.75
N GLY A 347 -0.55 6.28 -22.89
CA GLY A 347 -1.70 6.22 -23.81
C GLY A 347 -2.83 5.35 -23.26
N GLU A 348 -2.49 4.21 -22.67
CA GLU A 348 -3.48 3.28 -22.12
C GLU A 348 -4.14 3.82 -20.84
N VAL A 349 -3.42 4.58 -20.00
CA VAL A 349 -3.98 5.14 -18.76
C VAL A 349 -4.73 6.48 -18.99
N ALA A 350 -4.53 7.15 -20.12
CA ALA A 350 -5.10 8.46 -20.40
C ALA A 350 -6.63 8.54 -20.25
N PRO A 351 -7.43 7.53 -20.65
CA PRO A 351 -8.89 7.58 -20.42
C PRO A 351 -9.26 7.60 -18.94
N LEU A 352 -8.54 6.84 -18.08
CA LEU A 352 -8.77 6.84 -16.64
C LEU A 352 -8.41 8.20 -16.02
N VAL A 353 -7.24 8.74 -16.37
CA VAL A 353 -6.80 10.07 -15.89
C VAL A 353 -7.78 11.15 -16.36
N GLY A 354 -8.25 11.08 -17.62
CA GLY A 354 -9.25 11.99 -18.15
C GLY A 354 -10.59 11.94 -17.40
N ALA A 355 -11.03 10.74 -17.00
CA ALA A 355 -12.25 10.56 -16.21
C ALA A 355 -12.10 11.15 -14.79
N VAL A 356 -10.94 10.94 -14.14
CA VAL A 356 -10.64 11.53 -12.83
C VAL A 356 -10.55 13.07 -12.94
N ASP A 357 -9.92 13.62 -13.98
CA ASP A 357 -9.86 15.07 -14.20
C ASP A 357 -11.26 15.67 -14.41
N ALA A 358 -12.10 15.04 -15.23
CA ALA A 358 -13.47 15.48 -15.46
C ALA A 358 -14.30 15.45 -14.15
N ALA A 359 -14.17 14.37 -13.38
CA ALA A 359 -14.83 14.23 -12.09
C ALA A 359 -14.36 15.29 -11.08
N THR A 360 -13.06 15.57 -11.02
CA THR A 360 -12.47 16.57 -10.12
C THR A 360 -12.93 17.99 -10.50
N ARG A 361 -12.99 18.30 -11.79
CA ARG A 361 -13.51 19.60 -12.26
C ARG A 361 -14.97 19.81 -11.87
N LEU A 362 -15.80 18.78 -12.01
CA LEU A 362 -17.21 18.85 -11.64
C LEU A 362 -17.40 18.95 -10.11
N GLY A 363 -16.67 18.12 -9.34
CA GLY A 363 -16.85 18.05 -7.89
C GLY A 363 -16.13 19.16 -7.11
N LEU A 364 -14.91 19.54 -7.53
CA LEU A 364 -14.06 20.49 -6.81
C LEU A 364 -13.84 21.83 -7.54
N GLY A 365 -14.22 21.94 -8.81
CA GLY A 365 -14.07 23.15 -9.60
C GLY A 365 -12.68 23.43 -10.16
N HIS A 366 -11.75 22.47 -10.05
CA HIS A 366 -10.39 22.60 -10.61
C HIS A 366 -9.92 21.28 -11.27
N ALA A 367 -8.88 21.35 -12.07
CA ALA A 367 -8.29 20.16 -12.69
C ALA A 367 -7.68 19.22 -11.65
N ALA A 368 -7.66 17.93 -11.95
CA ALA A 368 -6.87 16.99 -11.20
C ALA A 368 -5.38 17.24 -11.46
N GLU A 369 -4.58 17.32 -10.41
CA GLU A 369 -3.15 17.56 -10.49
C GLU A 369 -2.38 16.25 -10.28
N ARG A 370 -1.11 16.21 -10.75
CA ARG A 370 -0.22 15.13 -10.38
C ARG A 370 0.03 15.17 -8.87
N ALA A 371 0.06 13.99 -8.26
CA ALA A 371 0.31 13.86 -6.84
C ALA A 371 1.68 14.42 -6.45
N ASN A 372 1.79 14.85 -5.19
CA ASN A 372 3.08 15.18 -4.60
C ASN A 372 4.05 13.99 -4.79
N PRO A 373 5.33 14.22 -5.16
CA PRO A 373 6.31 13.16 -5.37
C PRO A 373 6.45 12.15 -4.22
N VAL A 374 6.15 12.52 -2.99
CA VAL A 374 6.15 11.59 -1.86
C VAL A 374 5.20 10.40 -2.09
N TYR A 375 4.05 10.63 -2.75
CA TYR A 375 3.03 9.58 -2.99
C TYR A 375 3.37 8.63 -4.13
N SER A 376 4.20 9.04 -5.07
CA SER A 376 4.74 8.19 -6.14
C SER A 376 6.10 7.56 -5.80
N SER A 377 6.71 8.00 -4.71
CA SER A 377 8.03 7.52 -4.25
C SER A 377 7.96 6.34 -3.28
N MET A 378 6.79 5.77 -3.07
CA MET A 378 6.57 4.60 -2.22
C MET A 378 5.85 3.50 -2.99
N TRP A 379 5.78 2.31 -2.42
CA TRP A 379 4.94 1.24 -2.95
C TRP A 379 3.46 1.64 -2.92
N ARG A 380 2.74 1.20 -3.96
CA ARG A 380 1.29 1.31 -4.09
C ARG A 380 0.76 0.11 -4.87
N ASP A 381 -0.42 -0.36 -4.54
CA ASP A 381 -1.02 -1.51 -5.22
C ASP A 381 -1.29 -1.28 -6.71
N HIS A 382 -1.32 -0.03 -7.21
CA HIS A 382 -1.38 0.22 -8.65
C HIS A 382 -0.19 -0.39 -9.41
N ASN A 383 0.96 -0.60 -8.74
CA ASN A 383 2.10 -1.31 -9.33
C ASN A 383 1.73 -2.73 -9.76
N VAL A 384 0.92 -3.43 -8.95
CA VAL A 384 0.47 -4.80 -9.26
C VAL A 384 -0.37 -4.83 -10.52
N PHE A 385 -1.32 -3.91 -10.64
CA PHE A 385 -2.19 -3.83 -11.82
C PHE A 385 -1.40 -3.44 -13.07
N ASN A 386 -0.54 -2.44 -12.99
CA ASN A 386 0.33 -2.02 -14.09
C ASN A 386 1.29 -3.14 -14.54
N MET A 387 1.81 -3.95 -13.60
CA MET A 387 2.59 -5.14 -13.88
C MET A 387 1.82 -6.14 -14.76
N HIS A 388 0.52 -6.26 -14.53
CA HIS A 388 -0.38 -7.15 -15.27
C HIS A 388 -1.08 -6.48 -16.46
N ARG A 389 -0.57 -5.33 -16.92
CA ARG A 389 -1.09 -4.56 -18.05
C ARG A 389 -2.53 -4.08 -17.87
N VAL A 390 -2.94 -3.85 -16.65
CA VAL A 390 -4.15 -3.11 -16.31
C VAL A 390 -3.74 -1.69 -15.99
N PRO A 391 -4.05 -0.69 -16.85
CA PRO A 391 -3.70 0.70 -16.60
C PRO A 391 -4.31 1.16 -15.27
N ALA A 392 -3.45 1.57 -14.34
CA ALA A 392 -3.85 1.87 -12.98
C ALA A 392 -3.16 3.12 -12.43
N ILE A 393 -3.88 3.80 -11.55
CA ILE A 393 -3.39 4.98 -10.83
C ILE A 393 -3.62 4.83 -9.33
N THR A 394 -2.92 5.62 -8.54
CA THR A 394 -3.32 5.95 -7.17
C THR A 394 -3.92 7.35 -7.16
N THR A 395 -5.06 7.50 -6.49
CA THR A 395 -5.70 8.80 -6.18
C THR A 395 -6.61 8.63 -4.97
N GLY A 396 -6.90 9.72 -4.26
CA GLY A 396 -7.80 9.69 -3.12
C GLY A 396 -7.82 10.96 -2.29
N PRO A 397 -8.51 10.93 -1.15
CA PRO A 397 -8.71 12.10 -0.31
C PRO A 397 -7.40 12.64 0.28
N ARG A 398 -7.53 13.72 1.04
CA ARG A 398 -6.45 14.22 1.88
C ARG A 398 -5.93 13.11 2.78
N ARG A 399 -4.61 12.88 2.77
CA ARG A 399 -4.01 11.77 3.52
C ARG A 399 -4.05 12.00 5.03
N TRP A 400 -3.53 13.12 5.47
CA TRP A 400 -3.39 13.37 6.89
C TRP A 400 -4.52 14.24 7.42
N ARG A 401 -5.22 13.70 8.46
CA ARG A 401 -6.30 14.41 9.17
C ARG A 401 -7.36 14.98 8.20
N PRO A 402 -7.95 14.13 7.33
CA PRO A 402 -8.99 14.56 6.43
C PRO A 402 -10.21 15.06 7.23
N ARG A 403 -10.94 16.00 6.66
CA ARG A 403 -12.28 16.38 7.16
C ARG A 403 -13.32 15.42 6.58
N PRO A 404 -14.48 15.26 7.22
CA PRO A 404 -15.60 14.52 6.63
C PRO A 404 -15.89 14.91 5.18
N LYS A 405 -15.89 16.23 4.90
CA LYS A 405 -16.06 16.74 3.53
C LYS A 405 -14.97 16.24 2.56
N ASP A 406 -13.73 16.12 2.98
CA ASP A 406 -12.65 15.64 2.11
C ASP A 406 -12.90 14.18 1.69
N LEU A 407 -13.50 13.37 2.56
CA LEU A 407 -13.94 12.01 2.23
C LEU A 407 -15.15 12.03 1.28
N ALA A 408 -16.15 12.87 1.54
CA ALA A 408 -17.34 13.01 0.70
C ALA A 408 -16.97 13.49 -0.72
N ASP A 409 -16.07 14.44 -0.84
CA ASP A 409 -15.54 14.92 -2.12
C ASP A 409 -14.83 13.79 -2.90
N SER A 410 -14.04 12.95 -2.19
CA SER A 410 -13.39 11.81 -2.82
C SER A 410 -14.39 10.73 -3.25
N ALA A 411 -15.42 10.46 -2.45
CA ALA A 411 -16.50 9.55 -2.82
C ALA A 411 -17.24 10.02 -4.07
N LEU A 412 -17.48 11.33 -4.20
CA LEU A 412 -18.08 11.94 -5.38
C LEU A 412 -17.19 11.74 -6.63
N ILE A 413 -15.88 12.04 -6.51
CA ILE A 413 -14.93 11.85 -7.61
C ILE A 413 -14.88 10.39 -8.04
N TYR A 414 -14.85 9.43 -7.11
CA TYR A 414 -14.85 8.01 -7.42
C TYR A 414 -16.14 7.56 -8.12
N ALA A 415 -17.29 8.05 -7.67
CA ALA A 415 -18.58 7.73 -8.28
C ALA A 415 -18.69 8.27 -9.71
N LEU A 416 -18.31 9.53 -9.93
CA LEU A 416 -18.29 10.15 -11.25
C LEU A 416 -17.29 9.45 -12.19
N THR A 417 -16.10 9.11 -11.69
CA THR A 417 -15.09 8.35 -12.46
C THR A 417 -15.63 6.98 -12.85
N ALA A 418 -16.30 6.27 -11.95
CA ALA A 418 -16.90 4.98 -12.25
C ALA A 418 -18.03 5.09 -13.29
N LEU A 419 -18.86 6.13 -13.19
CA LEU A 419 -19.92 6.38 -14.16
C LEU A 419 -19.36 6.71 -15.55
N GLU A 420 -18.29 7.48 -15.64
CA GLU A 420 -17.61 7.82 -16.89
C GLU A 420 -16.97 6.59 -17.55
N ILE A 421 -16.21 5.80 -16.78
CA ILE A 421 -15.47 4.64 -17.28
C ILE A 421 -16.39 3.46 -17.59
N CYS A 422 -17.27 3.10 -16.67
CA CYS A 422 -18.14 1.91 -16.84
C CYS A 422 -19.32 2.17 -17.76
N GLY A 423 -19.65 3.44 -18.00
CA GLY A 423 -20.82 3.82 -18.80
C GLY A 423 -22.14 3.58 -18.08
N ARG A 424 -23.17 4.27 -18.52
CA ARG A 424 -24.53 4.17 -17.94
C ARG A 424 -25.28 2.97 -18.48
N ALA A 425 -26.10 2.38 -17.64
CA ALA A 425 -27.14 1.43 -18.01
C ALA A 425 -28.45 1.77 -17.27
N GLU A 426 -29.57 1.42 -17.86
CA GLU A 426 -30.86 1.50 -17.16
C GLU A 426 -30.93 0.42 -16.08
N LEU A 427 -31.36 0.81 -14.88
CA LEU A 427 -31.70 -0.12 -13.83
C LEU A 427 -33.07 -0.75 -14.22
N GLY A 428 -33.05 -1.94 -14.81
CA GLY A 428 -34.29 -2.71 -15.03
C GLY A 428 -35.02 -2.97 -13.69
N GLU A 429 -36.35 -3.14 -13.73
CA GLU A 429 -37.13 -3.34 -12.51
C GLU A 429 -36.65 -4.53 -11.66
N ALA A 430 -36.05 -5.57 -12.26
CA ALA A 430 -35.47 -6.71 -11.58
C ALA A 430 -34.19 -6.38 -10.78
N ALA A 431 -33.45 -5.35 -11.17
CA ALA A 431 -32.19 -4.95 -10.48
C ALA A 431 -32.45 -4.16 -9.18
N LYS A 432 -33.68 -3.72 -8.96
CA LYS A 432 -34.07 -2.98 -7.76
C LYS A 432 -34.20 -3.84 -6.50
N GLY A 433 -34.13 -5.17 -6.63
CA GLY A 433 -34.45 -6.05 -5.50
C GLY A 433 -33.96 -7.50 -5.51
N SER A 434 -33.08 -7.96 -6.39
CA SER A 434 -32.61 -9.35 -6.33
C SER A 434 -31.09 -9.49 -6.44
N SER A 435 -30.52 -10.36 -5.60
CA SER A 435 -29.20 -10.92 -5.83
C SER A 435 -29.25 -11.73 -7.13
N VAL A 436 -28.38 -11.42 -8.09
CA VAL A 436 -28.35 -12.07 -9.41
C VAL A 436 -27.67 -13.46 -9.35
N TYR A 437 -27.28 -13.94 -8.18
CA TYR A 437 -26.81 -15.31 -8.02
C TYR A 437 -27.90 -16.19 -7.40
N PRO A 438 -28.33 -17.25 -8.07
CA PRO A 438 -29.10 -18.28 -7.40
C PRO A 438 -28.27 -18.88 -6.26
N ASP A 439 -28.96 -19.27 -5.21
CA ASP A 439 -28.38 -19.99 -4.08
C ASP A 439 -27.36 -21.02 -4.57
N ASN A 440 -26.18 -21.03 -3.94
CA ASN A 440 -25.04 -21.89 -4.25
C ASN A 440 -25.50 -23.33 -4.54
N PRO A 441 -25.41 -23.86 -5.80
CA PRO A 441 -25.83 -25.23 -6.11
C PRO A 441 -24.91 -26.29 -5.50
N PHE A 442 -23.83 -25.89 -4.81
CA PHE A 442 -22.89 -26.78 -4.14
C PHE A 442 -22.97 -26.58 -2.61
N GLY A 443 -24.18 -26.60 -2.08
CA GLY A 443 -24.46 -26.47 -0.67
C GLY A 443 -23.62 -27.40 0.22
N ALA A 444 -23.20 -26.83 1.37
CA ALA A 444 -22.53 -27.24 2.59
C ALA A 444 -21.07 -26.86 2.71
#